data_a33a269097d52f86dc0272cb9c748652
#
_entry.id   a33a269097d52f86dc0272cb9c748652
#
_cell.length_a   1.000
_cell.length_b   1.000
_cell.length_c   1.000
_cell.angle_alpha   90.00
_cell.angle_beta   90.00
_cell.angle_gamma   90.00
#
_symmetry.space_group_name_H-M   'P 1'
#
loop_
_entity.id
_entity.type
_entity.pdbx_description
1 polymer ?
#
loop_
_entity_poly.entity_id
_entity_poly.type
_entity_poly.pdbx_seq_one_letter_code
_entity_poly.pdbx_strand_id
1 'polypeptide(L)' 'MLDRLVPGESVLLDMRYYGSLSPVFSWRKIRYGKTFGRKIEGNGVRVWRLT' A
#
# COMPACT_ATOMS: atom_id res chain seq x y z
N MET A 1 -0.94 9.44 2.93
CA MET A 1 -0.16 9.06 1.73
C MET A 1 -0.92 8.10 0.83
N LEU A 2 -1.31 6.95 1.34
CA LEU A 2 -2.05 5.98 0.52
C LEU A 2 -3.44 6.47 0.08
N ASP A 3 -4.02 7.37 0.84
CA ASP A 3 -5.34 7.92 0.53
C ASP A 3 -5.36 8.74 -0.75
N ARG A 4 -4.19 9.20 -1.21
CA ARG A 4 -4.08 9.99 -2.44
C ARG A 4 -3.93 9.13 -3.69
N LEU A 5 -3.68 7.82 -3.52
CA LEU A 5 -3.57 6.93 -4.66
C LEU A 5 -4.94 6.70 -5.29
N VAL A 6 -4.98 6.78 -6.60
CA VAL A 6 -6.15 6.34 -7.36
C VAL A 6 -5.90 4.92 -7.84
N PRO A 7 -6.95 4.16 -8.19
CA PRO A 7 -6.75 2.80 -8.72
C PRO A 7 -5.79 2.79 -9.90
N GLY A 8 -4.80 1.87 -9.84
CA GLY A 8 -3.78 1.77 -10.88
C GLY A 8 -2.50 2.54 -10.60
N GLU A 9 -2.51 3.45 -9.63
CA GLU A 9 -1.29 4.18 -9.24
C GLU A 9 -0.46 3.38 -8.25
N SER A 10 0.84 3.69 -8.21
CA SER A 10 1.76 3.03 -7.27
C SER A 10 2.71 4.04 -6.67
N VAL A 11 3.30 3.66 -5.54
CA VAL A 11 4.31 4.45 -4.84
C VAL A 11 5.37 3.51 -4.29
N LEU A 12 6.64 3.95 -4.31
CA LEU A 12 7.74 3.18 -3.73
C LEU A 12 8.02 3.72 -2.34
N LEU A 13 7.94 2.84 -1.34
CA LEU A 13 8.18 3.19 0.06
C LEU A 13 9.48 2.56 0.55
N ASP A 14 10.07 3.16 1.60
CA ASP A 14 11.24 2.58 2.26
C ASP A 14 10.85 1.23 2.87
N MET A 15 11.78 0.27 2.84
CA MET A 15 11.54 -1.08 3.35
C MET A 15 11.14 -1.11 4.82
N ARG A 16 11.51 -0.11 5.60
CA ARG A 16 11.14 -0.03 7.02
C ARG A 16 9.63 0.01 7.23
N TYR A 17 8.87 0.42 6.22
CA TYR A 17 7.41 0.46 6.31
C TYR A 17 6.74 -0.87 6.00
N TYR A 18 7.51 -1.85 5.53
CA TYR A 18 6.94 -3.13 5.09
C TYR A 18 6.14 -3.82 6.19
N GLY A 19 6.68 -3.88 7.41
CA GLY A 19 6.01 -4.53 8.54
C GLY A 19 4.75 -3.82 9.01
N SER A 20 4.59 -2.54 8.67
CA SER A 20 3.44 -1.74 9.08
C SER A 20 2.32 -1.73 8.04
N LEU A 21 2.56 -2.29 6.85
CA LEU A 21 1.58 -2.20 5.75
C LEU A 21 0.37 -3.09 5.96
N SER A 22 0.56 -4.31 6.50
CA SER A 22 -0.55 -5.24 6.67
C SER A 22 -1.68 -4.69 7.54
N PRO A 23 -1.41 -4.15 8.74
CA PRO A 23 -2.49 -3.56 9.53
C PRO A 23 -3.11 -2.33 8.87
N VAL A 24 -2.30 -1.52 8.17
CA VAL A 24 -2.80 -0.35 7.46
C VAL A 24 -3.75 -0.78 6.33
N PHE A 25 -3.36 -1.78 5.55
CA PHE A 25 -4.20 -2.28 4.45
C PHE A 25 -5.51 -2.87 4.97
N SER A 26 -5.45 -3.67 6.02
CA SER A 26 -6.65 -4.25 6.61
C SER A 26 -7.61 -3.18 7.11
N TRP A 27 -7.09 -2.16 7.77
CA TRP A 27 -7.89 -1.08 8.30
C TRP A 27 -8.59 -0.31 7.19
N ARG A 28 -7.87 0.02 6.09
CA ARG A 28 -8.43 0.75 4.97
C ARG A 28 -9.46 -0.07 4.22
N LYS A 29 -9.26 -1.37 4.12
CA LYS A 29 -10.24 -2.26 3.50
C LYS A 29 -11.55 -2.27 4.27
N ILE A 30 -11.46 -2.40 5.61
CA ILE A 30 -12.64 -2.45 6.47
C ILE A 30 -13.36 -1.11 6.46
N ARG A 31 -12.62 -0.02 6.55
CA ARG A 31 -13.18 1.32 6.72
C ARG A 31 -13.67 1.93 5.41
N TYR A 32 -12.90 1.77 4.33
CA TYR A 32 -13.11 2.50 3.07
C TYR A 32 -13.32 1.58 1.86
N GLY A 33 -13.18 0.29 2.02
CA GLY A 33 -13.29 -0.65 0.91
C GLY A 33 -12.13 -0.58 -0.08
N LYS A 34 -11.01 0.04 0.30
CA LYS A 34 -9.84 0.18 -0.55
C LYS A 34 -8.92 -1.02 -0.38
N THR A 35 -8.48 -1.60 -1.48
CA THR A 35 -7.52 -2.71 -1.45
C THR A 35 -6.23 -2.31 -2.11
N PHE A 36 -5.13 -2.86 -1.60
CA PHE A 36 -3.78 -2.53 -2.05
C PHE A 36 -2.98 -3.81 -2.28
N GLY A 37 -2.05 -3.75 -3.25
CA GLY A 37 -1.04 -4.78 -3.45
C GLY A 37 0.33 -4.24 -3.06
N ARG A 38 1.29 -5.14 -2.85
CA ARG A 38 2.66 -4.74 -2.51
C ARG A 38 3.65 -5.73 -3.09
N LYS A 39 4.86 -5.24 -3.40
CA LYS A 39 5.94 -6.06 -3.92
C LYS A 39 7.27 -5.47 -3.47
N ILE A 40 8.20 -6.32 -3.04
CA ILE A 40 9.55 -5.87 -2.69
C ILE A 40 10.31 -5.57 -3.97
N GLU A 41 10.90 -4.36 -4.06
CA GLU A 41 11.72 -3.93 -5.17
C GLU A 41 13.01 -3.31 -4.62
N GLY A 42 14.14 -4.00 -4.79
CA GLY A 42 15.42 -3.52 -4.28
C GLY A 42 15.37 -3.31 -2.77
N ASN A 43 15.66 -2.08 -2.32
CA ASN A 43 15.67 -1.72 -0.91
C ASN A 43 14.35 -1.11 -0.44
N GLY A 44 13.29 -1.24 -1.23
CA GLY A 44 12.01 -0.66 -0.91
C GLY A 44 10.86 -1.59 -1.19
N VAL A 45 9.65 -1.11 -0.94
CA VAL A 45 8.42 -1.86 -1.21
C VAL A 45 7.53 -0.99 -2.09
N ARG A 46 7.11 -1.54 -3.22
CA ARG A 46 6.16 -0.87 -4.10
C ARG A 46 4.74 -1.23 -3.67
N VAL A 47 3.92 -0.20 -3.52
CA VAL A 47 2.52 -0.34 -3.11
C VAL A 47 1.65 0.28 -4.19
N TRP A 48 0.59 -0.41 -4.58
CA TRP A 48 -0.37 0.11 -5.57
C TRP A 48 -1.79 -0.12 -5.06
N ARG A 49 -2.69 0.71 -5.55
CA ARG A 49 -4.10 0.62 -5.20
C ARG A 49 -4.82 -0.24 -6.24
N LEU A 50 -5.55 -1.26 -5.77
CA LEU A 50 -6.28 -2.19 -6.63
C LEU A 50 -7.71 -1.71 -6.91
N THR A 51 -8.39 -1.20 -5.90
CA THR A 51 -9.79 -0.76 -6.06
C THR A 51 -10.07 0.56 -5.36
#